data_326996e10ffeecf074c06f884216662d
#
_entry.id   326996e10ffeecf074c06f884216662d
#
_cell.length_a   1.000
_cell.length_b   1.000
_cell.length_c   1.000
_cell.angle_alpha   90.00
_cell.angle_beta   90.00
_cell.angle_gamma   90.00
#
_symmetry.space_group_name_H-M   'P 1'
#
loop_
_entity.id
_entity.type
_entity.pdbx_description
1 polymer ?
#
loop_
_entity_poly.entity_id
_entity_poly.type
_entity_poly.pdbx_seq_one_letter_code
_entity_poly.pdbx_strand_id
1 'polypeptide(L)'
;MSTRAYRGRSPEQRVAERRERLLAAGLDLWSELGWSGVSVRGVCARSGLTDRYFYESFDDRDALLLAVFDRVRDELTGRLLAVPFTGEPRAVMRAMFTTLITALADDPRHARIAFTEPAGSPALETRRHDALLAVAGAVAEGVSSVAPVPPGGVRGPALFCVGGVGGLISAWLAGRHPATPEELAESCTDLCARVFGV
;
A
#
# COMPACT_ATOMS: atom_id res chain seq x y z
N MET A 1 -20.28 -35.66 -33.62
CA MET A 1 -18.91 -35.07 -33.77
C MET A 1 -18.79 -33.94 -32.77
N SER A 2 -18.08 -34.18 -31.67
CA SER A 2 -17.95 -33.21 -30.58
C SER A 2 -16.77 -32.29 -30.87
N THR A 3 -17.04 -31.04 -31.16
CA THR A 3 -16.01 -30.00 -31.36
C THR A 3 -15.39 -29.66 -29.98
N ARG A 4 -14.19 -30.17 -29.70
CA ARG A 4 -13.36 -29.80 -28.54
C ARG A 4 -13.03 -28.32 -28.66
N ALA A 5 -13.71 -27.48 -27.89
CA ALA A 5 -13.33 -26.07 -27.74
C ALA A 5 -11.94 -25.99 -27.14
N TYR A 6 -10.95 -25.60 -27.94
CA TYR A 6 -9.60 -25.29 -27.52
C TYR A 6 -9.65 -23.99 -26.72
N ARG A 7 -9.74 -24.09 -25.38
CA ARG A 7 -9.66 -22.95 -24.45
C ARG A 7 -8.23 -22.47 -24.34
N GLY A 8 -7.69 -21.90 -25.41
CA GLY A 8 -6.46 -21.13 -25.38
C GLY A 8 -6.73 -19.75 -24.78
N ARG A 9 -5.85 -19.30 -23.85
CA ARG A 9 -5.90 -17.92 -23.31
C ARG A 9 -5.77 -16.91 -24.45
N SER A 10 -6.52 -15.79 -24.37
CA SER A 10 -6.45 -14.73 -25.37
C SER A 10 -5.05 -14.06 -25.38
N PRO A 11 -4.65 -13.39 -26.46
CA PRO A 11 -3.42 -12.60 -26.48
C PRO A 11 -3.36 -11.58 -25.33
N GLU A 12 -4.46 -10.90 -25.04
CA GLU A 12 -4.55 -9.92 -23.94
C GLU A 12 -4.37 -10.60 -22.58
N GLN A 13 -5.00 -11.75 -22.36
CA GLN A 13 -4.81 -12.52 -21.11
C GLN A 13 -3.34 -12.91 -20.89
N ARG A 14 -2.64 -13.30 -21.97
CA ARG A 14 -1.21 -13.63 -21.89
C ARG A 14 -0.34 -12.41 -21.58
N VAL A 15 -0.68 -11.24 -22.11
CA VAL A 15 0.01 -9.98 -21.79
C VAL A 15 -0.21 -9.63 -20.32
N ALA A 16 -1.45 -9.67 -19.84
CA ALA A 16 -1.79 -9.40 -18.44
C ALA A 16 -1.07 -10.36 -17.47
N GLU A 17 -1.03 -11.66 -17.77
CA GLU A 17 -0.31 -12.64 -16.96
C GLU A 17 1.19 -12.40 -16.92
N ARG A 18 1.83 -12.01 -18.04
CA ARG A 18 3.24 -11.66 -18.04
C ARG A 18 3.51 -10.43 -17.19
N ARG A 19 2.66 -9.40 -17.32
CA ARG A 19 2.76 -8.19 -16.53
C ARG A 19 2.63 -8.48 -15.02
N GLU A 20 1.70 -9.34 -14.63
CA GLU A 20 1.54 -9.78 -13.24
C GLU A 20 2.78 -10.52 -12.71
N ARG A 21 3.39 -11.39 -13.51
CA ARG A 21 4.63 -12.09 -13.14
C ARG A 21 5.80 -11.12 -12.95
N LEU A 22 5.91 -10.09 -13.78
CA LEU A 22 6.93 -9.04 -13.63
C LEU A 22 6.71 -8.21 -12.36
N LEU A 23 5.46 -7.83 -12.06
CA LEU A 23 5.10 -7.11 -10.84
C LEU A 23 5.40 -7.95 -9.58
N ALA A 24 5.05 -9.23 -9.58
CA ALA A 24 5.33 -10.12 -8.46
C ALA A 24 6.86 -10.27 -8.25
N ALA A 25 7.63 -10.47 -9.31
CA ALA A 25 9.09 -10.52 -9.24
C ALA A 25 9.71 -9.21 -8.77
N GLY A 26 9.16 -8.07 -9.19
CA GLY A 26 9.57 -6.74 -8.72
C GLY A 26 9.31 -6.53 -7.24
N LEU A 27 8.13 -6.94 -6.75
CA LEU A 27 7.75 -6.91 -5.35
C LEU A 27 8.72 -7.74 -4.47
N ASP A 28 9.01 -8.98 -4.89
CA ASP A 28 9.92 -9.87 -4.17
C ASP A 28 11.34 -9.27 -4.10
N LEU A 29 11.89 -8.89 -5.26
CA LEU A 29 13.25 -8.34 -5.32
C LEU A 29 13.38 -7.02 -4.58
N TRP A 30 12.39 -6.13 -4.67
CA TRP A 30 12.42 -4.88 -3.91
C TRP A 30 12.38 -5.15 -2.40
N SER A 31 11.53 -6.07 -1.96
CA SER A 31 11.46 -6.43 -0.54
C SER A 31 12.74 -7.10 -0.02
N GLU A 32 13.46 -7.84 -0.88
CA GLU A 32 14.70 -8.52 -0.52
C GLU A 32 15.93 -7.60 -0.55
N LEU A 33 16.06 -6.80 -1.61
CA LEU A 33 17.28 -6.09 -1.97
C LEU A 33 17.19 -4.56 -1.83
N GLY A 34 15.99 -4.02 -1.58
CA GLY A 34 15.72 -2.60 -1.64
C GLY A 34 15.60 -2.06 -3.08
N TRP A 35 15.12 -0.82 -3.21
CA TRP A 35 14.92 -0.16 -4.52
C TRP A 35 16.16 -0.20 -5.42
N SER A 36 17.33 0.15 -4.86
CA SER A 36 18.57 0.24 -5.62
C SER A 36 19.11 -1.13 -6.06
N GLY A 37 18.76 -2.21 -5.36
CA GLY A 37 19.21 -3.57 -5.66
C GLY A 37 18.42 -4.25 -6.79
N VAL A 38 17.27 -3.71 -7.19
CA VAL A 38 16.47 -4.28 -8.28
C VAL A 38 17.06 -3.92 -9.63
N SER A 39 17.15 -4.89 -10.54
CA SER A 39 17.54 -4.69 -11.93
C SER A 39 16.59 -5.39 -12.89
N VAL A 40 16.48 -4.89 -14.13
CA VAL A 40 15.67 -5.52 -15.19
C VAL A 40 16.06 -6.99 -15.37
N ARG A 41 17.37 -7.27 -15.42
CA ARG A 41 17.90 -8.64 -15.53
C ARG A 41 17.46 -9.52 -14.37
N GLY A 42 17.50 -8.99 -13.13
CA GLY A 42 17.05 -9.72 -11.94
C GLY A 42 15.55 -10.03 -11.99
N VAL A 43 14.73 -9.05 -12.41
CA VAL A 43 13.28 -9.23 -12.57
C VAL A 43 12.96 -10.27 -13.65
N CYS A 44 13.64 -10.21 -14.80
CA CYS A 44 13.47 -11.19 -15.87
C CYS A 44 13.86 -12.61 -15.41
N ALA A 45 14.98 -12.75 -14.71
CA ALA A 45 15.41 -14.03 -14.16
C ALA A 45 14.40 -14.58 -13.14
N ARG A 46 13.92 -13.75 -12.20
CA ARG A 46 12.96 -14.14 -11.16
C ARG A 46 11.60 -14.49 -11.75
N SER A 47 11.12 -13.72 -12.72
CA SER A 47 9.82 -13.95 -13.39
C SER A 47 9.85 -15.08 -14.42
N GLY A 48 11.04 -15.53 -14.86
CA GLY A 48 11.20 -16.49 -15.98
C GLY A 48 10.74 -15.90 -17.32
N LEU A 49 10.88 -14.59 -17.50
CA LEU A 49 10.56 -13.87 -18.73
C LEU A 49 11.83 -13.25 -19.34
N THR A 50 11.78 -12.95 -20.63
CA THR A 50 12.89 -12.29 -21.34
C THR A 50 12.74 -10.77 -21.28
N ASP A 51 13.85 -10.06 -21.52
CA ASP A 51 13.89 -8.59 -21.59
C ASP A 51 12.86 -8.03 -22.59
N ARG A 52 12.61 -8.74 -23.70
CA ARG A 52 11.55 -8.37 -24.65
C ARG A 52 10.20 -8.22 -23.97
N TYR A 53 9.78 -9.21 -23.15
CA TYR A 53 8.51 -9.17 -22.45
C TYR A 53 8.50 -8.14 -21.32
N PHE A 54 9.65 -7.82 -20.75
CA PHE A 54 9.77 -6.71 -19.81
C PHE A 54 9.45 -5.39 -20.50
N TYR A 55 10.13 -5.09 -21.62
CA TYR A 55 9.95 -3.82 -22.34
C TYR A 55 8.61 -3.72 -23.11
N GLU A 56 7.91 -4.84 -23.34
CA GLU A 56 6.50 -4.82 -23.77
C GLU A 56 5.54 -4.32 -22.66
N SER A 57 5.94 -4.37 -21.37
CA SER A 57 5.09 -4.07 -20.21
C SER A 57 5.50 -2.81 -19.46
N PHE A 58 6.79 -2.46 -19.44
CA PHE A 58 7.38 -1.34 -18.72
C PHE A 58 8.52 -0.71 -19.51
N ASP A 59 8.57 0.62 -19.53
CA ASP A 59 9.60 1.37 -20.25
C ASP A 59 11.00 1.19 -19.63
N ASP A 60 11.06 1.11 -18.31
CA ASP A 60 12.29 0.90 -17.55
C ASP A 60 12.03 0.23 -16.18
N ARG A 61 13.10 0.06 -15.41
CA ARG A 61 13.06 -0.48 -14.06
C ARG A 61 12.19 0.36 -13.12
N ASP A 62 12.32 1.67 -13.20
CA ASP A 62 11.63 2.59 -12.28
C ASP A 62 10.12 2.61 -12.57
N ALA A 63 9.72 2.50 -13.83
CA ALA A 63 8.32 2.33 -14.22
C ALA A 63 7.71 1.04 -13.63
N LEU A 64 8.45 -0.08 -13.63
CA LEU A 64 8.03 -1.30 -12.94
C LEU A 64 7.87 -1.07 -11.44
N LEU A 65 8.86 -0.46 -10.78
CA LEU A 65 8.85 -0.31 -9.33
C LEU A 65 7.78 0.69 -8.86
N LEU A 66 7.52 1.75 -9.62
CA LEU A 66 6.38 2.62 -9.37
C LEU A 66 5.05 1.88 -9.48
N ALA A 67 4.91 0.99 -10.48
CA ALA A 67 3.73 0.15 -10.61
C ALA A 67 3.60 -0.89 -9.47
N VAL A 68 4.71 -1.40 -8.93
CA VAL A 68 4.71 -2.25 -7.73
C VAL A 68 4.24 -1.45 -6.52
N PHE A 69 4.73 -0.23 -6.33
CA PHE A 69 4.27 0.66 -5.25
C PHE A 69 2.77 0.94 -5.35
N ASP A 70 2.30 1.32 -6.55
CA ASP A 70 0.87 1.59 -6.79
C ASP A 70 0.00 0.38 -6.46
N ARG A 71 0.42 -0.82 -6.86
CA ARG A 71 -0.28 -2.08 -6.55
C ARG A 71 -0.38 -2.32 -5.04
N VAL A 72 0.73 -2.17 -4.30
CA VAL A 72 0.73 -2.33 -2.83
C VAL A 72 -0.19 -1.31 -2.18
N ARG A 73 -0.10 -0.04 -2.59
CA ARG A 73 -0.99 1.04 -2.12
C ARG A 73 -2.45 0.71 -2.38
N ASP A 74 -2.78 0.32 -3.60
CA ASP A 74 -4.17 0.04 -4.00
C ASP A 74 -4.74 -1.17 -3.25
N GLU A 75 -3.92 -2.20 -2.99
CA GLU A 75 -4.33 -3.37 -2.21
C GLU A 75 -4.60 -3.00 -0.75
N LEU A 76 -3.70 -2.25 -0.09
CA LEU A 76 -3.90 -1.76 1.27
C LEU A 76 -5.11 -0.83 1.37
N THR A 77 -5.24 0.10 0.43
CA THR A 77 -6.39 1.02 0.37
C THR A 77 -7.69 0.27 0.15
N GLY A 78 -7.71 -0.72 -0.74
CA GLY A 78 -8.90 -1.55 -0.98
C GLY A 78 -9.36 -2.30 0.28
N ARG A 79 -8.43 -2.82 1.08
CA ARG A 79 -8.76 -3.44 2.38
C ARG A 79 -9.34 -2.43 3.36
N LEU A 80 -8.81 -1.21 3.42
CA LEU A 80 -9.34 -0.15 4.29
C LEU A 80 -10.73 0.31 3.87
N LEU A 81 -10.97 0.48 2.56
CA LEU A 81 -12.28 0.87 2.04
C LEU A 81 -13.35 -0.22 2.22
N ALA A 82 -12.96 -1.48 2.43
CA ALA A 82 -13.87 -2.56 2.77
C ALA A 82 -14.37 -2.52 4.22
N VAL A 83 -13.74 -1.73 5.11
CA VAL A 83 -14.21 -1.53 6.47
C VAL A 83 -15.45 -0.63 6.43
N PRO A 84 -16.61 -1.07 6.99
CA PRO A 84 -17.81 -0.24 7.02
C PRO A 84 -17.62 1.04 7.83
N PHE A 85 -17.94 2.19 7.24
CA PHE A 85 -17.94 3.49 7.91
C PHE A 85 -19.26 3.73 8.63
N THR A 86 -19.65 2.79 9.51
CA THR A 86 -20.93 2.84 10.24
C THR A 86 -20.69 2.56 11.72
N GLY A 87 -21.41 3.28 12.58
CA GLY A 87 -21.35 3.08 14.03
C GLY A 87 -20.52 4.13 14.75
N GLU A 88 -19.97 3.77 15.88
CA GLU A 88 -19.21 4.65 16.77
C GLU A 88 -17.84 4.95 16.14
N PRO A 89 -17.43 6.25 16.02
CA PRO A 89 -16.21 6.66 15.29
C PRO A 89 -14.93 5.95 15.74
N ARG A 90 -14.75 5.80 17.07
CA ARG A 90 -13.60 5.10 17.63
C ARG A 90 -13.56 3.61 17.23
N ALA A 91 -14.72 2.95 17.16
CA ALA A 91 -14.81 1.55 16.74
C ALA A 91 -14.43 1.40 15.26
N VAL A 92 -14.86 2.33 14.41
CA VAL A 92 -14.46 2.37 12.98
C VAL A 92 -12.95 2.57 12.84
N MET A 93 -12.35 3.52 13.56
CA MET A 93 -10.90 3.75 13.56
C MET A 93 -10.14 2.49 13.98
N ARG A 94 -10.58 1.83 15.07
CA ARG A 94 -9.97 0.58 15.52
C ARG A 94 -10.02 -0.51 14.45
N ALA A 95 -11.18 -0.69 13.81
CA ALA A 95 -11.33 -1.68 12.74
C ALA A 95 -10.40 -1.37 11.55
N MET A 96 -10.25 -0.10 11.17
CA MET A 96 -9.34 0.32 10.10
C MET A 96 -7.87 0.06 10.46
N PHE A 97 -7.42 0.44 11.67
CA PHE A 97 -6.04 0.21 12.08
C PHE A 97 -5.74 -1.28 12.26
N THR A 98 -6.66 -2.05 12.84
CA THR A 98 -6.53 -3.51 12.91
C THR A 98 -6.39 -4.11 11.52
N THR A 99 -7.24 -3.73 10.57
CA THR A 99 -7.18 -4.21 9.18
C THR A 99 -5.84 -3.87 8.52
N LEU A 100 -5.37 -2.63 8.66
CA LEU A 100 -4.08 -2.19 8.08
C LEU A 100 -2.90 -2.96 8.68
N ILE A 101 -2.81 -2.97 10.01
CA ILE A 101 -1.66 -3.55 10.72
C ILE A 101 -1.62 -5.06 10.55
N THR A 102 -2.76 -5.74 10.56
CA THR A 102 -2.85 -7.17 10.24
C THR A 102 -2.38 -7.44 8.80
N ALA A 103 -2.83 -6.63 7.83
CA ALA A 103 -2.38 -6.78 6.44
C ALA A 103 -0.86 -6.63 6.27
N LEU A 104 -0.25 -5.71 7.04
CA LEU A 104 1.21 -5.50 7.04
C LEU A 104 1.97 -6.63 7.76
N ALA A 105 1.38 -7.22 8.79
CA ALA A 105 1.93 -8.37 9.49
C ALA A 105 1.85 -9.65 8.64
N ASP A 106 0.75 -9.85 7.91
CA ASP A 106 0.53 -11.01 7.03
C ASP A 106 1.48 -11.00 5.82
N ASP A 107 1.77 -9.82 5.26
CA ASP A 107 2.75 -9.68 4.17
C ASP A 107 3.76 -8.57 4.46
N PRO A 108 4.90 -8.91 5.08
CA PRO A 108 5.95 -7.95 5.40
C PRO A 108 6.57 -7.24 4.18
N ARG A 109 6.39 -7.78 2.95
CA ARG A 109 6.85 -7.13 1.72
C ARG A 109 6.08 -5.83 1.48
N HIS A 110 4.76 -5.83 1.71
CA HIS A 110 3.93 -4.63 1.62
C HIS A 110 4.35 -3.57 2.63
N ALA A 111 4.62 -3.99 3.86
CA ALA A 111 5.10 -3.12 4.92
C ALA A 111 6.41 -2.40 4.53
N ARG A 112 7.37 -3.16 3.99
CA ARG A 112 8.66 -2.62 3.56
C ARG A 112 8.51 -1.60 2.42
N ILE A 113 7.71 -1.89 1.42
CA ILE A 113 7.51 -1.00 0.27
C ILE A 113 6.74 0.26 0.65
N ALA A 114 5.67 0.13 1.44
CA ALA A 114 4.83 1.26 1.79
C ALA A 114 5.46 2.21 2.83
N PHE A 115 6.26 1.69 3.79
CA PHE A 115 6.63 2.44 4.99
C PHE A 115 8.13 2.57 5.27
N THR A 116 9.05 1.77 4.66
CA THR A 116 10.41 1.67 5.22
C THR A 116 11.54 2.27 4.40
N GLU A 117 11.39 2.60 3.14
CA GLU A 117 12.54 3.08 2.38
C GLU A 117 12.38 4.49 1.78
N PRO A 118 13.32 5.43 2.12
CA PRO A 118 13.63 6.52 1.23
C PRO A 118 14.35 5.94 0.02
N ALA A 119 13.70 5.90 -1.13
CA ALA A 119 14.21 5.15 -2.27
C ALA A 119 15.29 5.88 -3.08
N GLY A 120 15.61 7.11 -2.75
CA GLY A 120 16.50 7.93 -3.59
C GLY A 120 15.95 8.17 -5.01
N SER A 121 14.67 7.87 -5.25
CA SER A 121 13.95 8.14 -6.49
C SER A 121 12.98 9.31 -6.26
N PRO A 122 13.21 10.48 -6.89
CA PRO A 122 12.29 11.61 -6.78
C PRO A 122 10.86 11.26 -7.21
N ALA A 123 10.72 10.39 -8.21
CA ALA A 123 9.41 9.95 -8.69
C ALA A 123 8.65 9.13 -7.62
N LEU A 124 9.34 8.25 -6.89
CA LEU A 124 8.72 7.51 -5.79
C LEU A 124 8.37 8.41 -4.61
N GLU A 125 9.22 9.36 -4.26
CA GLU A 125 8.94 10.32 -3.18
C GLU A 125 7.70 11.17 -3.51
N THR A 126 7.59 11.66 -4.74
CA THR A 126 6.39 12.34 -5.21
C THR A 126 5.16 11.43 -5.09
N ARG A 127 5.25 10.18 -5.55
CA ARG A 127 4.15 9.22 -5.51
C ARG A 127 3.71 8.89 -4.08
N ARG A 128 4.67 8.78 -3.16
CA ARG A 128 4.38 8.57 -1.71
C ARG A 128 3.70 9.78 -1.09
N HIS A 129 4.16 10.98 -1.42
CA HIS A 129 3.56 12.21 -0.92
C HIS A 129 2.11 12.36 -1.41
N ASP A 130 1.88 12.13 -2.70
CA ASP A 130 0.53 12.17 -3.29
C ASP A 130 -0.40 11.12 -2.64
N ALA A 131 0.11 9.91 -2.39
CA ALA A 131 -0.63 8.87 -1.70
C ALA A 131 -1.01 9.28 -0.27
N LEU A 132 -0.07 9.87 0.49
CA LEU A 132 -0.32 10.38 1.84
C LEU A 132 -1.41 11.46 1.84
N LEU A 133 -1.34 12.41 0.91
CA LEU A 133 -2.35 13.47 0.77
C LEU A 133 -3.72 12.91 0.38
N ALA A 134 -3.76 11.92 -0.52
CA ALA A 134 -4.99 11.27 -0.93
C ALA A 134 -5.66 10.51 0.24
N VAL A 135 -4.87 9.76 1.02
CA VAL A 135 -5.38 9.07 2.22
C VAL A 135 -5.87 10.07 3.26
N ALA A 136 -5.13 11.15 3.51
CA ALA A 136 -5.57 12.19 4.45
C ALA A 136 -6.86 12.87 3.99
N GLY A 137 -7.05 13.09 2.68
CA GLY A 137 -8.28 13.58 2.09
C GLY A 137 -9.46 12.64 2.35
N ALA A 138 -9.30 11.36 2.06
CA ALA A 138 -10.31 10.33 2.29
C ALA A 138 -10.69 10.20 3.79
N VAL A 139 -9.70 10.25 4.68
CA VAL A 139 -9.95 10.26 6.13
C VAL A 139 -10.75 11.49 6.55
N ALA A 140 -10.40 12.69 6.03
CA ALA A 140 -11.13 13.93 6.33
C ALA A 140 -12.59 13.87 5.85
N GLU A 141 -12.85 13.33 4.68
CA GLU A 141 -14.20 13.11 4.15
C GLU A 141 -14.97 12.10 5.00
N GLY A 142 -14.34 10.97 5.35
CA GLY A 142 -14.95 9.94 6.20
C GLY A 142 -15.33 10.49 7.58
N VAL A 143 -14.43 11.21 8.24
CA VAL A 143 -14.73 11.85 9.55
C VAL A 143 -15.86 12.86 9.43
N SER A 144 -15.83 13.70 8.38
CA SER A 144 -16.89 14.71 8.14
C SER A 144 -18.28 14.10 7.88
N SER A 145 -18.35 12.85 7.45
CA SER A 145 -19.62 12.15 7.20
C SER A 145 -20.28 11.60 8.48
N VAL A 146 -19.51 11.38 9.55
CA VAL A 146 -19.97 10.71 10.77
C VAL A 146 -19.88 11.58 12.04
N ALA A 147 -19.18 12.72 11.98
CA ALA A 147 -19.00 13.62 13.12
C ALA A 147 -19.12 15.10 12.71
N PRO A 148 -19.53 15.99 13.64
CA PRO A 148 -19.53 17.43 13.39
C PRO A 148 -18.12 17.94 13.05
N VAL A 149 -18.01 18.74 12.01
CA VAL A 149 -16.73 19.35 11.61
C VAL A 149 -16.37 20.49 12.58
N PRO A 150 -15.22 20.43 13.28
CA PRO A 150 -14.81 21.48 14.21
C PRO A 150 -14.46 22.78 13.48
N PRO A 151 -14.49 23.93 14.20
CA PRO A 151 -13.98 25.19 13.68
C PRO A 151 -12.54 25.04 13.24
N GLY A 152 -12.08 25.10 12.13
CA GLY A 152 -10.73 24.84 11.63
C GLY A 152 -10.62 23.62 10.73
N GLY A 153 -11.72 22.87 10.60
CA GLY A 153 -11.83 21.75 9.68
C GLY A 153 -11.10 20.48 10.15
N VAL A 154 -11.18 19.43 9.35
CA VAL A 154 -10.62 18.10 9.66
C VAL A 154 -9.37 17.74 8.83
N ARG A 155 -9.02 18.54 7.81
CA ARG A 155 -7.89 18.21 6.92
C ARG A 155 -6.54 18.23 7.63
N GLY A 156 -6.29 19.23 8.50
CA GLY A 156 -5.07 19.30 9.30
C GLY A 156 -4.93 18.11 10.25
N PRO A 157 -5.95 17.85 11.11
CA PRO A 157 -6.02 16.63 11.92
C PRO A 157 -5.82 15.35 11.14
N ALA A 158 -6.47 15.18 9.99
CA ALA A 158 -6.33 13.99 9.16
C ALA A 158 -4.89 13.81 8.64
N LEU A 159 -4.27 14.88 8.13
CA LEU A 159 -2.88 14.84 7.66
C LEU A 159 -1.90 14.50 8.80
N PHE A 160 -2.11 15.10 9.98
CA PHE A 160 -1.32 14.80 11.17
C PHE A 160 -1.45 13.32 11.58
N CYS A 161 -2.68 12.79 11.63
CA CYS A 161 -2.92 11.39 11.97
C CYS A 161 -2.29 10.44 10.95
N VAL A 162 -2.48 10.67 9.64
CA VAL A 162 -1.90 9.80 8.60
C VAL A 162 -0.38 9.82 8.65
N GLY A 163 0.25 10.99 8.83
CA GLY A 163 1.70 11.10 8.97
C GLY A 163 2.22 10.45 10.26
N GLY A 164 1.53 10.68 11.39
CA GLY A 164 1.88 10.09 12.69
C GLY A 164 1.75 8.57 12.71
N VAL A 165 0.66 8.04 12.18
CA VAL A 165 0.45 6.59 12.03
C VAL A 165 1.52 5.97 11.14
N GLY A 166 1.84 6.60 10.01
CA GLY A 166 2.93 6.16 9.14
C GLY A 166 4.28 6.10 9.87
N GLY A 167 4.57 7.11 10.70
CA GLY A 167 5.76 7.14 11.55
C GLY A 167 5.79 6.01 12.60
N LEU A 168 4.67 5.75 13.28
CA LEU A 168 4.56 4.65 14.24
C LEU A 168 4.75 3.27 13.58
N ILE A 169 4.09 3.04 12.45
CA ILE A 169 4.25 1.80 11.67
C ILE A 169 5.71 1.64 11.23
N SER A 170 6.34 2.69 10.70
CA SER A 170 7.75 2.64 10.30
C SER A 170 8.68 2.30 11.47
N ALA A 171 8.45 2.89 12.65
CA ALA A 171 9.21 2.61 13.85
C ALA A 171 9.00 1.17 14.36
N TRP A 172 7.77 0.67 14.29
CA TRP A 172 7.43 -0.71 14.65
C TRP A 172 8.11 -1.71 13.71
N LEU A 173 8.02 -1.52 12.40
CA LEU A 173 8.69 -2.38 11.41
C LEU A 173 10.21 -2.38 11.56
N ALA A 174 10.79 -1.27 12.01
CA ALA A 174 12.22 -1.16 12.29
C ALA A 174 12.63 -1.74 13.66
N GLY A 175 11.69 -2.31 14.42
CA GLY A 175 11.94 -2.83 15.77
C GLY A 175 12.26 -1.76 16.82
N ARG A 176 12.01 -0.48 16.52
CA ARG A 176 12.28 0.66 17.43
C ARG A 176 11.09 0.99 18.33
N HIS A 177 9.93 0.47 18.01
CA HIS A 177 8.71 0.58 18.80
C HIS A 177 8.17 -0.83 19.08
N PRO A 178 8.56 -1.44 20.23
CA PRO A 178 8.13 -2.81 20.55
C PRO A 178 6.66 -2.81 20.92
N ALA A 179 5.83 -3.44 20.10
CA ALA A 179 4.39 -3.62 20.31
C ALA A 179 3.91 -4.85 19.54
N THR A 180 2.89 -5.51 20.02
CA THR A 180 2.13 -6.47 19.20
C THR A 180 1.33 -5.72 18.13
N PRO A 181 0.86 -6.38 17.07
CA PRO A 181 -0.04 -5.77 16.10
C PRO A 181 -1.28 -5.15 16.75
N GLU A 182 -1.85 -5.82 17.75
CA GLU A 182 -3.04 -5.38 18.48
C GLU A 182 -2.75 -4.12 19.31
N GLU A 183 -1.62 -4.09 20.03
CA GLU A 183 -1.19 -2.94 20.82
C GLU A 183 -0.90 -1.72 19.92
N LEU A 184 -0.31 -1.93 18.75
CA LEU A 184 -0.06 -0.87 17.78
C LEU A 184 -1.38 -0.32 17.22
N ALA A 185 -2.34 -1.18 16.88
CA ALA A 185 -3.66 -0.78 16.40
C ALA A 185 -4.42 0.05 17.45
N GLU A 186 -4.37 -0.37 18.72
CA GLU A 186 -4.99 0.37 19.83
C GLU A 186 -4.30 1.73 20.04
N SER A 187 -2.97 1.77 20.03
CA SER A 187 -2.22 3.02 20.16
C SER A 187 -2.55 4.02 19.03
N CYS A 188 -2.63 3.55 17.79
CA CYS A 188 -3.05 4.39 16.66
C CYS A 188 -4.48 4.89 16.84
N THR A 189 -5.39 4.03 17.32
CA THR A 189 -6.79 4.38 17.59
C THR A 189 -6.87 5.47 18.64
N ASP A 190 -6.21 5.29 19.78
CA ASP A 190 -6.25 6.23 20.91
C ASP A 190 -5.70 7.62 20.53
N LEU A 191 -4.58 7.64 19.81
CA LEU A 191 -3.96 8.88 19.38
C LEU A 191 -4.84 9.63 18.38
N CYS A 192 -5.36 8.95 17.37
CA CYS A 192 -6.22 9.57 16.37
C CYS A 192 -7.58 9.99 16.96
N ALA A 193 -8.19 9.18 17.83
CA ALA A 193 -9.43 9.54 18.52
C ALA A 193 -9.29 10.84 19.32
N ARG A 194 -8.17 11.01 20.06
CA ARG A 194 -7.88 12.27 20.77
C ARG A 194 -7.71 13.47 19.84
N VAL A 195 -7.06 13.28 18.70
CA VAL A 195 -6.85 14.36 17.71
C VAL A 195 -8.19 14.80 17.10
N PHE A 196 -9.11 13.87 16.86
CA PHE A 196 -10.43 14.17 16.32
C PHE A 196 -11.48 14.51 17.40
N GLY A 197 -11.18 14.27 18.68
CA GLY A 197 -12.10 14.55 19.78
C GLY A 197 -13.25 13.56 19.90
N VAL A 198 -12.99 12.28 19.55
CA VAL A 198 -13.99 11.19 19.58
C VAL A 198 -13.53 10.01 20.41
#